data_132055d7191729b50e91641b224c8e31
#
_entry.id   132055d7191729b50e91641b224c8e31
#
_cell.length_a   1.000
_cell.length_b   1.000
_cell.length_c   1.000
_cell.angle_alpha   90.00
_cell.angle_beta   90.00
_cell.angle_gamma   90.00
#
_symmetry.space_group_name_H-M   'P 1'
#
loop_
_entity.id
_entity.type
_entity.pdbx_description
1 polymer ?
#
loop_
_entity_poly.entity_id
_entity_poly.type
_entity_poly.pdbx_seq_one_letter_code
_entity_poly.pdbx_strand_id
1 'polypeptide(L)'
;HNLMNTDPALKVYAVGPMFRRERPQKGRYRQFHQVDVEAFGMSRPQIDVEVIEMGMAYLSACGLSGHELILNSVGDANCRPAYVETLRRAIAPNASRMCADCQRRAVTNPLRVLDCKVPDDQPIIEALPRIADHLCAECRDHFAEVRRQLELLGIPFTLSHRLVRGLDYYTRTTFEVVSGSLGAQNTVLGGGRYDGLVRDLGGPDLTGIGFALGTERLVLLLPAGAPARRPPRSKTS
;
A
#
# COMPACT_ATOMS: atom_id res chain seq x y z
N HIS A 1 -6.94 -21.44 14.39
CA HIS A 1 -6.24 -22.64 13.87
C HIS A 1 -4.75 -22.73 14.26
N ASN A 2 -4.25 -21.84 15.12
CA ASN A 2 -2.86 -21.83 15.61
C ASN A 2 -1.75 -21.83 14.53
N LEU A 3 -2.05 -21.41 13.31
CA LEU A 3 -1.10 -21.42 12.19
C LEU A 3 0.17 -20.62 12.49
N MET A 4 0.05 -19.48 13.16
CA MET A 4 1.18 -18.61 13.51
C MET A 4 2.07 -19.18 14.63
N ASN A 5 1.62 -20.22 15.33
CA ASN A 5 2.41 -20.90 16.37
C ASN A 5 3.25 -22.05 15.81
N THR A 6 2.94 -22.51 14.59
CA THR A 6 3.60 -23.66 13.97
C THR A 6 4.73 -23.24 13.02
N ASP A 7 4.63 -22.06 12.44
CA ASP A 7 5.64 -21.52 11.54
C ASP A 7 5.81 -20.01 11.77
N PRO A 8 6.97 -19.54 12.29
CA PRO A 8 7.23 -18.12 12.49
C PRO A 8 7.36 -17.34 11.17
N ALA A 9 7.49 -18.01 10.04
CA ALA A 9 7.63 -17.42 8.70
C ALA A 9 6.44 -17.82 7.79
N LEU A 10 5.23 -17.53 8.20
CA LEU A 10 4.00 -17.94 7.52
C LEU A 10 3.71 -17.03 6.30
N LYS A 11 3.47 -17.65 5.14
CA LYS A 11 2.95 -16.98 3.94
C LYS A 11 1.61 -17.59 3.57
N VAL A 12 0.61 -16.75 3.38
CA VAL A 12 -0.76 -17.17 3.06
C VAL A 12 -1.37 -16.28 1.98
N TYR A 13 -2.40 -16.80 1.33
CA TYR A 13 -3.23 -16.02 0.43
C TYR A 13 -4.71 -16.33 0.64
N ALA A 14 -5.56 -15.38 0.28
CA ALA A 14 -7.00 -15.55 0.25
C ALA A 14 -7.58 -14.99 -1.06
N VAL A 15 -8.63 -15.63 -1.54
CA VAL A 15 -9.41 -15.15 -2.70
C VAL A 15 -10.87 -15.20 -2.32
N GLY A 16 -11.56 -14.07 -2.40
CA GLY A 16 -12.97 -14.05 -2.02
C GLY A 16 -13.66 -12.72 -2.16
N PRO A 17 -14.97 -12.69 -1.90
CA PRO A 17 -15.76 -11.47 -1.92
C PRO A 17 -15.46 -10.62 -0.68
N MET A 18 -15.30 -9.32 -0.92
CA MET A 18 -15.16 -8.29 0.11
C MET A 18 -16.33 -7.31 0.04
N PHE A 19 -16.65 -6.69 1.18
CA PHE A 19 -17.77 -5.77 1.29
C PHE A 19 -17.32 -4.44 1.90
N ARG A 20 -17.86 -3.33 1.36
CA ARG A 20 -17.61 -1.99 1.90
C ARG A 20 -18.87 -1.16 1.88
N ARG A 21 -19.01 -0.27 2.88
CA ARG A 21 -20.16 0.64 2.99
C ARG A 21 -20.10 1.83 2.03
N GLU A 22 -18.95 2.17 1.52
CA GLU A 22 -18.68 3.39 0.77
C GLU A 22 -19.53 3.55 -0.49
N ARG A 23 -19.67 4.81 -0.95
CA ARG A 23 -20.46 5.13 -2.14
C ARG A 23 -19.84 4.46 -3.37
N PRO A 24 -20.62 3.69 -4.16
CA PRO A 24 -20.13 3.03 -5.35
C PRO A 24 -19.80 4.03 -6.45
N GLN A 25 -18.74 3.72 -7.22
CA GLN A 25 -18.37 4.44 -8.44
C GLN A 25 -17.64 3.47 -9.38
N LYS A 26 -17.31 3.90 -10.61
CA LYS A 26 -16.59 3.05 -11.58
C LYS A 26 -15.30 2.51 -10.96
N GLY A 27 -15.13 1.19 -10.97
CA GLY A 27 -13.99 0.49 -10.37
C GLY A 27 -13.98 0.46 -8.84
N ARG A 28 -15.07 0.88 -8.16
CA ARG A 28 -15.23 0.83 -6.71
C ARG A 28 -16.64 0.39 -6.34
N TYR A 29 -16.82 -0.90 -6.12
CA TYR A 29 -18.10 -1.53 -5.81
C TYR A 29 -18.26 -1.76 -4.31
N ARG A 30 -19.51 -1.94 -3.84
CA ARG A 30 -19.79 -2.31 -2.45
C ARG A 30 -19.50 -3.76 -2.15
N GLN A 31 -19.75 -4.65 -3.10
CA GLN A 31 -19.27 -6.02 -3.12
C GLN A 31 -18.26 -6.14 -4.27
N PHE A 32 -17.10 -6.70 -3.99
CA PHE A 32 -16.01 -6.86 -4.94
C PHE A 32 -15.15 -8.04 -4.50
N HIS A 33 -14.28 -8.54 -5.38
CA HIS A 33 -13.39 -9.65 -5.07
C HIS A 33 -11.95 -9.14 -4.92
N GLN A 34 -11.25 -9.76 -4.00
CA GLN A 34 -9.82 -9.52 -3.82
C GLN A 34 -9.04 -10.83 -3.90
N VAL A 35 -7.79 -10.67 -4.31
CA VAL A 35 -6.70 -11.60 -4.03
C VAL A 35 -5.83 -10.89 -2.99
N ASP A 36 -5.76 -11.48 -1.81
CA ASP A 36 -4.94 -10.98 -0.71
C ASP A 36 -3.76 -11.92 -0.51
N VAL A 37 -2.58 -11.37 -0.32
CA VAL A 37 -1.34 -12.11 -0.04
C VAL A 37 -0.71 -11.50 1.19
N GLU A 38 -0.37 -12.35 2.16
CA GLU A 38 0.16 -11.91 3.45
C GLU A 38 1.36 -12.76 3.86
N ALA A 39 2.38 -12.11 4.42
CA ALA A 39 3.58 -12.74 4.96
C ALA A 39 3.80 -12.26 6.41
N PHE A 40 3.90 -13.19 7.34
CA PHE A 40 4.04 -12.94 8.77
C PHE A 40 5.37 -13.43 9.32
N GLY A 41 5.82 -12.82 10.43
CA GLY A 41 6.97 -13.26 11.21
C GLY A 41 8.34 -12.90 10.63
N MET A 42 8.37 -12.17 9.52
CA MET A 42 9.61 -11.78 8.85
C MET A 42 9.79 -10.25 8.88
N SER A 43 10.84 -9.78 9.56
CA SER A 43 11.12 -8.35 9.75
C SER A 43 12.07 -7.75 8.72
N ARG A 44 12.79 -8.59 7.95
CA ARG A 44 13.82 -8.13 7.02
C ARG A 44 13.25 -7.49 5.76
N PRO A 45 13.94 -6.49 5.15
CA PRO A 45 13.47 -5.82 3.92
C PRO A 45 13.27 -6.76 2.72
N GLN A 46 13.94 -7.94 2.70
CA GLN A 46 13.81 -8.94 1.64
C GLN A 46 12.38 -9.42 1.45
N ILE A 47 11.61 -9.55 2.54
CA ILE A 47 10.22 -10.00 2.41
C ILE A 47 9.33 -8.92 1.81
N ASP A 48 9.64 -7.63 2.05
CA ASP A 48 8.92 -6.53 1.43
C ASP A 48 9.10 -6.59 -0.10
N VAL A 49 10.34 -6.84 -0.54
CA VAL A 49 10.69 -6.98 -1.95
C VAL A 49 10.01 -8.21 -2.56
N GLU A 50 10.04 -9.37 -1.89
CA GLU A 50 9.39 -10.60 -2.36
C GLU A 50 7.89 -10.40 -2.57
N VAL A 51 7.21 -9.73 -1.62
CA VAL A 51 5.77 -9.46 -1.71
C VAL A 51 5.46 -8.50 -2.86
N ILE A 52 6.27 -7.47 -3.07
CA ILE A 52 6.14 -6.54 -4.20
C ILE A 52 6.37 -7.27 -5.52
N GLU A 53 7.47 -8.04 -5.63
CA GLU A 53 7.82 -8.83 -6.82
C GLU A 53 6.70 -9.80 -7.19
N MET A 54 6.15 -10.52 -6.21
CA MET A 54 5.02 -11.43 -6.40
C MET A 54 3.82 -10.71 -7.01
N GLY A 55 3.48 -9.51 -6.49
CA GLY A 55 2.39 -8.70 -7.03
C GLY A 55 2.65 -8.29 -8.48
N MET A 56 3.86 -7.82 -8.80
CA MET A 56 4.27 -7.43 -10.15
C MET A 56 4.27 -8.61 -11.11
N ALA A 57 4.80 -9.77 -10.68
CA ALA A 57 4.80 -11.00 -11.47
C ALA A 57 3.37 -11.51 -11.74
N TYR A 58 2.49 -11.42 -10.74
CA TYR A 58 1.09 -11.78 -10.90
C TYR A 58 0.39 -10.92 -11.97
N LEU A 59 0.56 -9.59 -11.91
CA LEU A 59 -0.02 -8.69 -12.90
C LEU A 59 0.52 -8.97 -14.31
N SER A 60 1.82 -9.21 -14.43
CA SER A 60 2.46 -9.59 -15.70
C SER A 60 1.94 -10.93 -16.23
N ALA A 61 1.77 -11.94 -15.37
CA ALA A 61 1.20 -13.23 -15.74
C ALA A 61 -0.27 -13.13 -16.20
N CYS A 62 -1.02 -12.16 -15.69
CA CYS A 62 -2.36 -11.81 -16.17
C CYS A 62 -2.35 -11.06 -17.51
N GLY A 63 -1.19 -10.70 -18.03
CA GLY A 63 -1.06 -9.96 -19.29
C GLY A 63 -1.22 -8.44 -19.16
N LEU A 64 -1.13 -7.89 -17.96
CA LEU A 64 -1.12 -6.45 -17.76
C LEU A 64 0.25 -5.87 -18.13
N SER A 65 0.20 -4.72 -18.83
CA SER A 65 1.36 -3.88 -19.11
C SER A 65 1.01 -2.41 -18.81
N GLY A 66 2.02 -1.55 -18.77
CA GLY A 66 1.81 -0.11 -18.56
C GLY A 66 1.33 0.26 -17.16
N HIS A 67 1.64 -0.56 -16.16
CA HIS A 67 1.41 -0.27 -14.75
C HIS A 67 2.70 0.25 -14.10
N GLU A 68 2.54 1.06 -13.08
CA GLU A 68 3.63 1.73 -12.35
C GLU A 68 3.59 1.33 -10.88
N LEU A 69 4.75 0.97 -10.32
CA LEU A 69 4.93 0.75 -8.89
C LEU A 69 5.24 2.08 -8.20
N ILE A 70 4.37 2.49 -7.30
CA ILE A 70 4.56 3.65 -6.42
C ILE A 70 5.00 3.15 -5.04
N LEU A 71 6.06 3.72 -4.50
CA LEU A 71 6.68 3.28 -3.26
C LEU A 71 6.85 4.44 -2.28
N ASN A 72 6.66 4.19 -1.01
CA ASN A 72 6.93 5.13 0.09
C ASN A 72 7.31 4.38 1.37
N SER A 73 7.83 5.12 2.34
CA SER A 73 7.91 4.69 3.73
C SER A 73 7.06 5.63 4.59
N VAL A 74 6.21 5.08 5.44
CA VAL A 74 5.40 5.84 6.40
C VAL A 74 6.00 5.86 7.82
N GLY A 75 7.24 5.40 7.97
CA GLY A 75 7.91 5.28 9.25
C GLY A 75 7.24 4.28 10.20
N ASP A 76 7.65 4.30 11.44
CA ASP A 76 7.12 3.43 12.50
C ASP A 76 6.77 4.24 13.76
N ALA A 77 6.48 3.57 14.85
CA ALA A 77 6.12 4.20 16.12
C ALA A 77 7.22 5.11 16.68
N ASN A 78 8.48 4.93 16.29
CA ASN A 78 9.61 5.71 16.79
C ASN A 78 9.74 7.05 16.07
N CYS A 79 9.47 7.13 14.78
CA CYS A 79 9.69 8.35 13.99
C CYS A 79 8.40 9.04 13.54
N ARG A 80 7.30 8.32 13.31
CA ARG A 80 6.04 8.88 12.81
C ARG A 80 5.42 9.95 13.71
N PRO A 81 5.39 9.83 15.06
CA PRO A 81 4.79 10.86 15.92
C PRO A 81 5.44 12.24 15.76
N ALA A 82 6.76 12.29 15.68
CA ALA A 82 7.50 13.55 15.49
C ALA A 82 7.22 14.15 14.10
N TYR A 83 7.14 13.31 13.07
CA TYR A 83 6.77 13.76 11.73
C TYR A 83 5.32 14.29 11.67
N VAL A 84 4.37 13.60 12.28
CA VAL A 84 2.96 14.03 12.32
C VAL A 84 2.84 15.41 12.96
N GLU A 85 3.60 15.67 14.03
CA GLU A 85 3.61 16.99 14.67
C GLU A 85 4.25 18.06 13.78
N THR A 86 5.33 17.75 13.08
CA THR A 86 5.96 18.64 12.09
C THR A 86 4.98 18.94 10.95
N LEU A 87 4.28 17.93 10.45
CA LEU A 87 3.27 18.07 9.41
C LEU A 87 2.10 18.96 9.86
N ARG A 88 1.61 18.76 11.10
CA ARG A 88 0.54 19.59 11.68
C ARG A 88 0.93 21.05 11.74
N ARG A 89 2.14 21.35 12.18
CA ARG A 89 2.68 22.72 12.23
C ARG A 89 2.82 23.34 10.83
N ALA A 90 3.24 22.56 9.84
CA ALA A 90 3.36 23.03 8.47
C ALA A 90 2.01 23.28 7.79
N ILE A 91 0.97 22.51 8.12
CA ILE A 91 -0.39 22.71 7.61
C ILE A 91 -1.07 23.93 8.23
N ALA A 92 -0.87 24.17 9.52
CA ALA A 92 -1.61 25.16 10.31
C ALA A 92 -1.72 26.56 9.64
N PRO A 93 -0.67 27.18 9.08
CA PRO A 93 -0.75 28.51 8.46
C PRO A 93 -1.69 28.56 7.24
N ASN A 94 -1.90 27.44 6.57
CA ASN A 94 -2.70 27.33 5.35
C ASN A 94 -4.03 26.61 5.55
N ALA A 95 -4.32 26.10 6.75
CA ALA A 95 -5.47 25.23 7.00
C ALA A 95 -6.80 25.87 6.58
N SER A 96 -7.02 27.15 6.85
CA SER A 96 -8.26 27.87 6.50
C SER A 96 -8.48 28.03 4.99
N ARG A 97 -7.42 27.88 4.18
CA ARG A 97 -7.47 27.96 2.71
C ARG A 97 -7.69 26.63 2.05
N MET A 98 -7.56 25.54 2.78
CA MET A 98 -7.72 24.18 2.26
C MET A 98 -9.21 23.76 2.25
N CYS A 99 -9.52 22.71 1.50
CA CYS A 99 -10.86 22.15 1.46
C CYS A 99 -11.33 21.66 2.84
N ALA A 100 -12.64 21.62 3.06
CA ALA A 100 -13.25 21.25 4.36
C ALA A 100 -12.76 19.88 4.89
N ASP A 101 -12.49 18.92 3.99
CA ASP A 101 -11.94 17.62 4.39
C ASP A 101 -10.49 17.75 4.91
N CYS A 102 -9.65 18.55 4.26
CA CYS A 102 -8.29 18.80 4.71
C CYS A 102 -8.24 19.56 6.02
N GLN A 103 -9.13 20.54 6.22
CA GLN A 103 -9.26 21.23 7.52
C GLN A 103 -9.56 20.25 8.65
N ARG A 104 -10.51 19.35 8.47
CA ARG A 104 -10.84 18.29 9.43
C ARG A 104 -9.68 17.32 9.65
N ARG A 105 -9.04 16.85 8.57
CA ARG A 105 -7.91 15.91 8.60
C ARG A 105 -6.67 16.50 9.26
N ALA A 106 -6.41 17.79 9.11
CA ALA A 106 -5.30 18.49 9.76
C ALA A 106 -5.32 18.31 11.29
N VAL A 107 -6.51 18.23 11.88
CA VAL A 107 -6.70 18.01 13.32
C VAL A 107 -6.71 16.54 13.67
N THR A 108 -7.49 15.73 12.95
CA THR A 108 -7.78 14.33 13.33
C THR A 108 -6.70 13.36 12.86
N ASN A 109 -6.19 13.53 11.63
CA ASN A 109 -5.14 12.68 11.04
C ASN A 109 -4.40 13.46 9.94
N PRO A 110 -3.36 14.24 10.28
CA PRO A 110 -2.64 15.09 9.33
C PRO A 110 -2.06 14.35 8.13
N LEU A 111 -1.66 13.07 8.29
CA LEU A 111 -1.16 12.26 7.18
C LEU A 111 -2.17 12.14 6.02
N ARG A 112 -3.47 12.12 6.35
CA ARG A 112 -4.54 12.02 5.34
C ARG A 112 -4.69 13.29 4.50
N VAL A 113 -4.08 14.41 4.88
CA VAL A 113 -4.01 15.63 4.07
C VAL A 113 -3.19 15.37 2.79
N LEU A 114 -2.13 14.56 2.88
CA LEU A 114 -1.28 14.19 1.74
C LEU A 114 -2.03 13.44 0.63
N ASP A 115 -3.13 12.74 0.98
CA ASP A 115 -3.98 12.01 0.03
C ASP A 115 -5.08 12.88 -0.62
N CYS A 116 -5.13 14.18 -0.34
CA CYS A 116 -6.11 15.06 -0.93
C CYS A 116 -5.89 15.21 -2.44
N LYS A 117 -6.99 15.21 -3.20
CA LYS A 117 -6.98 15.34 -4.67
C LYS A 117 -7.67 16.63 -5.16
N VAL A 118 -8.06 17.51 -4.25
CA VAL A 118 -8.65 18.81 -4.60
C VAL A 118 -7.56 19.67 -5.25
N PRO A 119 -7.79 20.21 -6.46
CA PRO A 119 -6.75 20.96 -7.19
C PRO A 119 -6.18 22.15 -6.42
N ASP A 120 -7.03 22.90 -5.74
CA ASP A 120 -6.62 24.11 -5.00
C ASP A 120 -5.73 23.81 -3.78
N ASP A 121 -5.82 22.59 -3.24
CA ASP A 121 -4.97 22.15 -2.13
C ASP A 121 -3.57 21.69 -2.59
N GLN A 122 -3.39 21.38 -3.87
CA GLN A 122 -2.15 20.75 -4.36
C GLN A 122 -0.88 21.57 -4.11
N PRO A 123 -0.86 22.91 -4.35
CA PRO A 123 0.35 23.71 -4.12
C PRO A 123 0.76 23.72 -2.63
N ILE A 124 -0.23 23.68 -1.72
CA ILE A 124 0.02 23.63 -0.27
C ILE A 124 0.61 22.26 0.07
N ILE A 125 0.04 21.17 -0.44
CA ILE A 125 0.44 19.79 -0.12
C ILE A 125 1.85 19.50 -0.63
N GLU A 126 2.19 19.95 -1.83
CA GLU A 126 3.54 19.76 -2.41
C GLU A 126 4.64 20.46 -1.60
N ALA A 127 4.31 21.54 -0.90
CA ALA A 127 5.23 22.27 -0.05
C ALA A 127 5.38 21.66 1.38
N LEU A 128 4.60 20.62 1.72
CA LEU A 128 4.65 20.01 3.05
C LEU A 128 5.93 19.18 3.25
N PRO A 129 6.42 19.07 4.50
CA PRO A 129 7.56 18.22 4.84
C PRO A 129 7.35 16.78 4.37
N ARG A 130 8.42 16.14 3.91
CA ARG A 130 8.40 14.74 3.47
C ARG A 130 8.80 13.80 4.60
N ILE A 131 8.09 12.70 4.77
CA ILE A 131 8.41 11.73 5.83
C ILE A 131 9.82 11.15 5.67
N ALA A 132 10.33 11.03 4.45
CA ALA A 132 11.67 10.53 4.18
C ALA A 132 12.77 11.29 4.93
N ASP A 133 12.57 12.59 5.20
CA ASP A 133 13.52 13.45 5.92
C ASP A 133 13.40 13.30 7.45
N HIS A 134 12.41 12.54 7.93
CA HIS A 134 12.09 12.36 9.35
C HIS A 134 12.16 10.90 9.81
N LEU A 135 12.59 9.99 8.96
CA LEU A 135 12.74 8.57 9.30
C LEU A 135 13.86 8.39 10.35
N CYS A 136 13.61 7.55 11.35
CA CYS A 136 14.70 7.04 12.20
C CYS A 136 15.69 6.21 11.39
N ALA A 137 16.87 5.95 11.95
CA ALA A 137 17.92 5.20 11.26
C ALA A 137 17.41 3.85 10.75
N GLU A 138 16.73 3.08 11.59
CA GLU A 138 16.19 1.77 11.23
C GLU A 138 15.19 1.83 10.05
N CYS A 139 14.25 2.77 10.06
CA CYS A 139 13.27 2.92 8.96
C CYS A 139 13.94 3.39 7.68
N ARG A 140 14.92 4.27 7.77
CA ARG A 140 15.69 4.76 6.63
C ARG A 140 16.50 3.63 5.99
N ASP A 141 17.23 2.86 6.81
CA ASP A 141 18.11 1.78 6.35
C ASP A 141 17.26 0.63 5.76
N HIS A 142 16.13 0.29 6.40
CA HIS A 142 15.16 -0.67 5.86
C HIS A 142 14.66 -0.24 4.48
N PHE A 143 14.22 1.00 4.36
CA PHE A 143 13.67 1.54 3.10
C PHE A 143 14.75 1.66 2.00
N ALA A 144 15.97 2.04 2.37
CA ALA A 144 17.11 2.07 1.44
C ALA A 144 17.40 0.68 0.88
N GLU A 145 17.35 -0.35 1.74
CA GLU A 145 17.59 -1.73 1.32
C GLU A 145 16.46 -2.27 0.42
N VAL A 146 15.19 -1.97 0.72
CA VAL A 146 14.06 -2.31 -0.16
C VAL A 146 14.28 -1.73 -1.57
N ARG A 147 14.60 -0.45 -1.66
CA ARG A 147 14.86 0.23 -2.93
C ARG A 147 16.01 -0.41 -3.69
N ARG A 148 17.15 -0.62 -3.02
CA ARG A 148 18.35 -1.24 -3.61
C ARG A 148 18.02 -2.62 -4.20
N GLN A 149 17.24 -3.43 -3.51
CA GLN A 149 16.89 -4.77 -3.98
C GLN A 149 15.91 -4.72 -5.17
N LEU A 150 14.93 -3.83 -5.16
CA LEU A 150 14.05 -3.62 -6.32
C LEU A 150 14.85 -3.19 -7.56
N GLU A 151 15.83 -2.30 -7.38
CA GLU A 151 16.75 -1.89 -8.46
C GLU A 151 17.57 -3.08 -9.01
N LEU A 152 18.10 -3.94 -8.14
CA LEU A 152 18.83 -5.15 -8.54
C LEU A 152 17.96 -6.16 -9.31
N LEU A 153 16.67 -6.25 -8.97
CA LEU A 153 15.71 -7.10 -9.67
C LEU A 153 15.19 -6.45 -10.97
N GLY A 154 15.62 -5.22 -11.28
CA GLY A 154 15.14 -4.50 -12.46
C GLY A 154 13.65 -4.12 -12.37
N ILE A 155 13.08 -4.00 -11.18
CA ILE A 155 11.70 -3.57 -10.95
C ILE A 155 11.69 -2.04 -10.82
N PRO A 156 11.22 -1.29 -11.84
CA PRO A 156 11.17 0.16 -11.77
C PRO A 156 10.08 0.61 -10.79
N PHE A 157 10.36 1.69 -10.06
CA PHE A 157 9.43 2.29 -9.12
C PHE A 157 9.54 3.81 -9.10
N THR A 158 8.45 4.47 -8.72
CA THR A 158 8.40 5.91 -8.45
C THR A 158 8.23 6.15 -6.96
N LEU A 159 9.03 7.03 -6.38
CA LEU A 159 8.86 7.44 -4.99
C LEU A 159 7.78 8.51 -4.88
N SER A 160 6.83 8.31 -3.97
CA SER A 160 5.77 9.30 -3.71
C SER A 160 5.58 9.53 -2.21
N HIS A 161 6.04 10.68 -1.73
CA HIS A 161 5.80 11.13 -0.36
C HIS A 161 4.31 11.30 -0.02
N ARG A 162 3.46 11.32 -1.04
CA ARG A 162 2.00 11.42 -0.91
C ARG A 162 1.30 10.07 -0.76
N LEU A 163 2.02 8.97 -0.97
CA LEU A 163 1.47 7.65 -0.79
C LEU A 163 1.33 7.36 0.72
N VAL A 164 0.18 7.76 1.27
CA VAL A 164 -0.27 7.40 2.60
C VAL A 164 -1.51 6.52 2.46
N ARG A 165 -1.46 5.35 3.06
CA ARG A 165 -2.59 4.41 2.99
C ARG A 165 -3.74 4.86 3.89
N GLY A 166 -4.96 4.47 3.53
CA GLY A 166 -6.17 4.82 4.26
C GLY A 166 -6.30 4.22 5.66
N LEU A 167 -5.35 3.38 6.06
CA LEU A 167 -5.37 2.60 7.29
C LEU A 167 -4.14 2.94 8.14
N ASP A 168 -4.35 3.23 9.40
CA ASP A 168 -3.31 3.77 10.30
C ASP A 168 -2.33 2.70 10.80
N TYR A 169 -2.61 1.43 10.57
CA TYR A 169 -1.77 0.31 11.00
C TYR A 169 -0.50 0.10 10.18
N TYR A 170 -0.40 0.69 8.98
CA TYR A 170 0.80 0.54 8.16
C TYR A 170 2.04 1.11 8.84
N THR A 171 3.17 0.41 8.68
CA THR A 171 4.50 0.79 9.16
C THR A 171 5.51 0.66 8.04
N ARG A 172 6.60 1.43 8.11
CA ARG A 172 7.73 1.34 7.17
C ARG A 172 7.28 1.36 5.70
N THR A 173 7.43 0.25 4.96
CA THR A 173 7.18 0.17 3.52
C THR A 173 5.68 0.20 3.19
N THR A 174 5.28 1.09 2.28
CA THR A 174 3.95 1.10 1.64
C THR A 174 4.11 1.19 0.14
N PHE A 175 3.22 0.52 -0.59
CA PHE A 175 3.27 0.51 -2.05
C PHE A 175 1.89 0.41 -2.69
N GLU A 176 1.80 0.90 -3.92
CA GLU A 176 0.66 0.72 -4.81
C GLU A 176 1.15 0.44 -6.23
N VAL A 177 0.43 -0.42 -6.94
CA VAL A 177 0.58 -0.54 -8.38
C VAL A 177 -0.61 0.14 -9.03
N VAL A 178 -0.32 1.12 -9.87
CA VAL A 178 -1.33 1.96 -10.51
C VAL A 178 -1.33 1.77 -12.02
N SER A 179 -2.48 2.02 -12.65
CA SER A 179 -2.62 2.04 -14.10
C SER A 179 -3.36 3.29 -14.53
N GLY A 180 -2.78 4.05 -15.46
CA GLY A 180 -3.38 5.27 -15.99
C GLY A 180 -4.73 5.03 -16.70
N SER A 181 -5.00 3.80 -17.15
CA SER A 181 -6.24 3.43 -17.86
C SER A 181 -7.49 3.37 -16.96
N LEU A 182 -7.34 3.38 -15.63
CA LEU A 182 -8.47 3.33 -14.68
C LEU A 182 -9.01 4.71 -14.26
N GLY A 183 -8.41 5.80 -14.71
CA GLY A 183 -8.80 7.16 -14.32
C GLY A 183 -8.53 7.46 -12.83
N ALA A 184 -9.47 8.09 -12.12
CA ALA A 184 -9.27 8.58 -10.75
C ALA A 184 -9.05 7.46 -9.70
N GLN A 185 -9.53 6.24 -9.98
CA GLN A 185 -9.36 5.05 -9.11
C GLN A 185 -8.32 4.10 -9.71
N ASN A 186 -7.12 4.61 -9.93
CA ASN A 186 -6.07 3.98 -10.72
C ASN A 186 -5.29 2.85 -10.01
N THR A 187 -5.46 2.66 -8.71
CA THR A 187 -4.77 1.60 -7.95
C THR A 187 -5.35 0.23 -8.29
N VAL A 188 -4.54 -0.67 -8.82
CA VAL A 188 -4.89 -2.07 -9.12
C VAL A 188 -4.60 -2.97 -7.93
N LEU A 189 -3.43 -2.79 -7.34
CA LEU A 189 -2.90 -3.53 -6.21
C LEU A 189 -2.35 -2.52 -5.20
N GLY A 190 -2.54 -2.78 -3.93
CA GLY A 190 -1.95 -1.93 -2.90
C GLY A 190 -1.67 -2.68 -1.62
N GLY A 191 -0.55 -2.35 -1.00
CA GLY A 191 -0.07 -3.06 0.17
C GLY A 191 0.92 -2.28 1.01
N GLY A 192 1.57 -2.99 1.92
CA GLY A 192 2.60 -2.47 2.79
C GLY A 192 2.81 -3.31 4.03
N ARG A 193 3.78 -2.90 4.82
CA ARG A 193 4.12 -3.51 6.11
C ARG A 193 3.19 -3.00 7.21
N TYR A 194 2.86 -3.86 8.17
CA TYR A 194 1.97 -3.53 9.29
C TYR A 194 2.42 -4.23 10.58
N ASP A 195 3.66 -3.97 10.99
CA ASP A 195 4.22 -4.48 12.23
C ASP A 195 3.37 -3.98 13.42
N GLY A 196 2.96 -4.89 14.28
CA GLY A 196 2.10 -4.58 15.43
C GLY A 196 0.61 -4.90 15.24
N LEU A 197 0.09 -4.98 14.01
CA LEU A 197 -1.34 -5.24 13.79
C LEU A 197 -1.80 -6.58 14.38
N VAL A 198 -1.01 -7.63 14.26
CA VAL A 198 -1.33 -8.95 14.82
C VAL A 198 -1.49 -8.86 16.33
N ARG A 199 -0.59 -8.19 17.03
CA ARG A 199 -0.66 -7.93 18.48
C ARG A 199 -1.88 -7.08 18.84
N ASP A 200 -2.16 -6.04 18.07
CA ASP A 200 -3.30 -5.14 18.33
C ASP A 200 -4.65 -5.84 18.16
N LEU A 201 -4.67 -6.95 17.39
CA LEU A 201 -5.81 -7.85 17.26
C LEU A 201 -5.82 -8.99 18.31
N GLY A 202 -4.92 -8.97 19.29
CA GLY A 202 -4.84 -9.96 20.37
C GLY A 202 -4.02 -11.21 20.04
N GLY A 203 -3.28 -11.20 18.91
CA GLY A 203 -2.33 -12.25 18.56
C GLY A 203 -0.92 -12.03 19.12
N PRO A 204 0.05 -12.89 18.75
CA PRO A 204 1.45 -12.70 19.12
C PRO A 204 2.08 -11.44 18.48
N ASP A 205 3.19 -10.99 19.01
CA ASP A 205 3.92 -9.84 18.42
C ASP A 205 4.69 -10.30 17.18
N LEU A 206 4.01 -10.29 16.05
CA LEU A 206 4.55 -10.67 14.74
C LEU A 206 4.53 -9.50 13.78
N THR A 207 5.60 -9.38 13.01
CA THR A 207 5.65 -8.49 11.86
C THR A 207 4.77 -9.01 10.73
N GLY A 208 4.25 -8.11 9.90
CA GLY A 208 3.44 -8.49 8.77
C GLY A 208 3.63 -7.56 7.57
N ILE A 209 3.53 -8.13 6.39
CA ILE A 209 3.48 -7.40 5.12
C ILE A 209 2.60 -8.14 4.14
N GLY A 210 1.81 -7.41 3.36
CA GLY A 210 0.97 -8.01 2.34
C GLY A 210 0.45 -7.01 1.34
N PHE A 211 -0.34 -7.52 0.41
CA PHE A 211 -1.09 -6.69 -0.53
C PHE A 211 -2.49 -7.23 -0.79
N ALA A 212 -3.37 -6.34 -1.22
CA ALA A 212 -4.68 -6.67 -1.75
C ALA A 212 -4.78 -6.21 -3.21
N LEU A 213 -5.27 -7.09 -4.09
CA LEU A 213 -5.52 -6.83 -5.50
C LEU A 213 -7.01 -6.93 -5.80
N GLY A 214 -7.60 -5.86 -6.37
CA GLY A 214 -9.01 -5.84 -6.75
C GLY A 214 -9.23 -6.54 -8.09
N THR A 215 -9.92 -7.69 -8.07
CA THR A 215 -10.15 -8.51 -9.27
C THR A 215 -10.94 -7.77 -10.35
N GLU A 216 -11.96 -7.00 -9.96
CA GLU A 216 -12.77 -6.23 -10.94
C GLU A 216 -11.93 -5.16 -11.63
N ARG A 217 -10.98 -4.52 -10.92
CA ARG A 217 -10.05 -3.55 -11.54
C ARG A 217 -9.09 -4.22 -12.49
N LEU A 218 -8.59 -5.41 -12.14
CA LEU A 218 -7.77 -6.23 -13.01
C LEU A 218 -8.52 -6.56 -14.30
N VAL A 219 -9.77 -7.05 -14.20
CA VAL A 219 -10.60 -7.40 -15.35
C VAL A 219 -10.86 -6.19 -16.26
N LEU A 220 -11.08 -4.99 -15.69
CA LEU A 220 -11.27 -3.76 -16.47
C LEU A 220 -10.03 -3.36 -17.30
N LEU A 221 -8.85 -3.84 -16.92
CA LEU A 221 -7.58 -3.55 -17.59
C LEU A 221 -7.18 -4.61 -18.61
N LEU A 222 -7.78 -5.80 -18.56
CA LEU A 222 -7.48 -6.84 -19.52
C LEU A 222 -7.98 -6.47 -20.92
N PRO A 223 -7.22 -6.76 -21.98
CA PRO A 223 -7.68 -6.58 -23.36
C PRO A 223 -8.98 -7.31 -23.61
N ALA A 224 -9.89 -6.69 -24.37
CA ALA A 224 -11.11 -7.35 -24.80
C ALA A 224 -10.78 -8.65 -25.57
N GLY A 225 -11.35 -9.79 -25.14
CA GLY A 225 -11.06 -11.09 -25.74
C GLY A 225 -9.80 -11.78 -25.23
N ALA A 226 -9.18 -11.30 -24.16
CA ALA A 226 -8.09 -12.02 -23.50
C ALA A 226 -8.52 -13.46 -23.17
N PRO A 227 -7.81 -14.50 -23.63
CA PRO A 227 -8.23 -15.88 -23.41
C PRO A 227 -8.15 -16.20 -21.91
N ALA A 228 -9.22 -16.77 -21.35
CA ALA A 228 -9.17 -17.33 -20.01
C ALA A 228 -8.09 -18.43 -19.97
N ARG A 229 -6.92 -18.13 -19.41
CA ARG A 229 -5.89 -19.15 -19.23
C ARG A 229 -6.39 -20.11 -18.14
N ARG A 230 -6.65 -21.35 -18.51
CA ARG A 230 -6.90 -22.41 -17.53
C ARG A 230 -5.63 -22.58 -16.69
N PRO A 231 -5.72 -22.65 -15.37
CA PRO A 231 -4.56 -23.01 -14.55
C PRO A 231 -3.99 -24.34 -15.02
N PRO A 232 -2.67 -24.54 -14.98
CA PRO A 232 -2.09 -25.84 -15.25
C PRO A 232 -2.76 -26.86 -14.31
N ARG A 233 -3.23 -27.96 -14.85
CA ARG A 233 -3.78 -29.06 -14.03
C ARG A 233 -2.68 -29.47 -13.06
N SER A 234 -2.94 -29.37 -11.76
CA SER A 234 -2.08 -29.98 -10.76
C SER A 234 -1.96 -31.46 -11.11
N LYS A 235 -0.74 -31.90 -11.37
CA LYS A 235 -0.46 -33.36 -11.44
C LYS A 235 -0.58 -33.81 -9.99
N THR A 236 -1.75 -34.30 -9.61
CA THR A 236 -1.91 -35.13 -8.43
C THR A 236 -1.15 -36.41 -8.70
N SER A 237 0.01 -36.56 -8.14
CA SER A 237 0.70 -37.83 -7.91
C SER A 237 0.22 -38.42 -6.62
#